data_97ec3d696c140a7989726f35e2c5bfb8
#
_entry.id   97ec3d696c140a7989726f35e2c5bfb8
#
_cell.length_a   1.000
_cell.length_b   1.000
_cell.length_c   1.000
_cell.angle_alpha   90.00
_cell.angle_beta   90.00
_cell.angle_gamma   90.00
#
_symmetry.space_group_name_H-M   'P 1'
#
loop_
_entity.id
_entity.type
_entity.pdbx_description
1 polymer ?
#
loop_
_entity_poly.entity_id
_entity_poly.type
_entity_poly.pdbx_seq_one_letter_code
_entity_poly.pdbx_strand_id
1 'polypeptide(L)'
;MMRLRLAAFLLLLAGFSGAQAFTIEDIRIRGLDRIAEGTVLNYLPLEAGDELTPARTSDAVEALFDTGFFDDVSLLRDGDTLIVEVDERPAIARIEFIGNSQIDSERLREGLSGAGLGEGQSFDRPLLARIERELEQQYFALGYYDVDIESTVSPLPRNRVSLRVDVEEGEPASVQGIHFIGNRAFD
;
A
#
# COMPACT_ATOMS: atom_id res chain seq x y z
N MET A 1 29.28 72.67 -13.75
CA MET A 1 28.07 71.97 -14.22
C MET A 1 28.24 70.49 -13.92
N MET A 2 27.74 70.06 -12.79
CA MET A 2 27.93 68.68 -12.26
C MET A 2 26.56 68.02 -12.21
N ARG A 3 26.34 67.02 -13.08
CA ARG A 3 25.08 66.28 -13.19
C ARG A 3 25.08 65.13 -12.21
N LEU A 4 24.27 65.31 -11.15
CA LEU A 4 23.98 64.32 -10.11
C LEU A 4 23.05 63.22 -10.71
N ARG A 5 23.56 62.00 -10.87
CA ARG A 5 22.74 60.83 -11.26
C ARG A 5 22.23 60.14 -9.98
N LEU A 6 20.97 60.30 -9.72
CA LEU A 6 20.22 59.58 -8.68
C LEU A 6 19.96 58.18 -9.19
N ALA A 7 20.62 57.17 -8.62
CA ALA A 7 20.34 55.78 -8.86
C ALA A 7 19.19 55.33 -7.93
N ALA A 8 18.01 55.11 -8.53
CA ALA A 8 16.88 54.53 -7.82
C ALA A 8 17.15 53.01 -7.63
N PHE A 9 17.39 52.63 -6.38
CA PHE A 9 17.51 51.23 -5.97
C PHE A 9 16.11 50.68 -5.77
N LEU A 10 15.58 49.96 -6.77
CA LEU A 10 14.29 49.26 -6.70
C LEU A 10 14.48 47.98 -5.90
N LEU A 11 14.08 48.00 -4.63
CA LEU A 11 14.05 46.81 -3.78
C LEU A 11 12.88 45.91 -4.26
N LEU A 12 13.20 44.84 -4.97
CA LEU A 12 12.27 43.77 -5.29
C LEU A 12 12.02 42.98 -4.00
N LEU A 13 10.93 43.28 -3.26
CA LEU A 13 10.39 42.42 -2.22
C LEU A 13 9.80 41.18 -2.96
N ALA A 14 10.58 40.14 -3.06
CA ALA A 14 10.08 38.82 -3.37
C ALA A 14 9.17 38.38 -2.18
N GLY A 15 7.85 38.49 -2.40
CA GLY A 15 6.89 37.98 -1.45
C GLY A 15 7.07 36.45 -1.32
N PHE A 16 7.69 36.02 -0.24
CA PHE A 16 7.56 34.64 0.24
C PHE A 16 6.09 34.43 0.59
N SER A 17 5.32 33.82 -0.31
CA SER A 17 4.05 33.20 0.06
C SER A 17 4.38 32.00 0.93
N GLY A 18 4.66 32.23 2.19
CA GLY A 18 4.71 31.21 3.21
C GLY A 18 3.34 30.54 3.24
N ALA A 19 3.29 29.24 3.24
CA ALA A 19 2.07 28.49 3.53
C ALA A 19 1.57 29.00 4.89
N GLN A 20 0.48 29.79 4.87
CA GLN A 20 -0.08 30.34 6.10
C GLN A 20 -0.79 29.22 6.83
N ALA A 21 -0.35 28.97 8.05
CA ALA A 21 -1.08 28.15 9.00
C ALA A 21 -2.48 28.75 9.18
N PHE A 22 -3.51 27.91 9.25
CA PHE A 22 -4.88 28.35 9.53
C PHE A 22 -5.48 27.53 10.67
N THR A 23 -6.41 28.12 11.41
CA THR A 23 -7.14 27.43 12.46
C THR A 23 -8.28 26.62 11.84
N ILE A 24 -8.36 25.34 12.18
CA ILE A 24 -9.40 24.43 11.72
C ILE A 24 -10.68 24.71 12.53
N GLU A 25 -11.76 25.14 11.90
CA GLU A 25 -13.06 25.29 12.58
C GLU A 25 -13.93 24.04 12.47
N ASP A 26 -13.80 23.28 11.37
CA ASP A 26 -14.58 22.07 11.08
C ASP A 26 -13.72 21.06 10.31
N ILE A 27 -13.99 19.76 10.48
CA ILE A 27 -13.33 18.68 9.75
C ILE A 27 -14.39 17.87 9.03
N ARG A 28 -14.21 17.66 7.72
CA ARG A 28 -15.08 16.82 6.90
C ARG A 28 -14.30 15.75 6.20
N ILE A 29 -14.83 14.53 6.21
CA ILE A 29 -14.21 13.38 5.57
C ILE A 29 -15.00 13.04 4.31
N ARG A 30 -14.30 12.74 3.21
CA ARG A 30 -14.86 12.34 1.93
C ARG A 30 -14.16 11.09 1.39
N GLY A 31 -14.88 10.30 0.59
CA GLY A 31 -14.32 9.12 -0.06
C GLY A 31 -14.46 7.83 0.75
N LEU A 32 -15.23 7.85 1.85
CA LEU A 32 -15.52 6.65 2.64
C LEU A 32 -16.62 5.82 1.99
N ASP A 33 -16.44 4.51 1.95
CA ASP A 33 -17.40 3.52 1.46
C ASP A 33 -17.91 2.59 2.56
N ARG A 34 -17.01 2.05 3.40
CA ARG A 34 -17.29 1.04 4.44
C ARG A 34 -16.85 1.50 5.82
N ILE A 35 -15.79 2.29 5.89
CA ILE A 35 -15.22 2.79 7.14
C ILE A 35 -16.08 3.93 7.65
N ALA A 36 -16.43 3.88 8.95
CA ALA A 36 -17.17 4.96 9.58
C ALA A 36 -16.29 6.22 9.76
N GLU A 37 -16.87 7.40 9.54
CA GLU A 37 -16.19 8.69 9.72
C GLU A 37 -15.51 8.79 11.10
N GLY A 38 -16.20 8.36 12.18
CA GLY A 38 -15.64 8.34 13.52
C GLY A 38 -14.38 7.48 13.67
N THR A 39 -14.21 6.45 12.83
CA THR A 39 -12.99 5.65 12.81
C THR A 39 -11.82 6.49 12.28
N VAL A 40 -12.03 7.23 11.19
CA VAL A 40 -11.00 8.11 10.61
C VAL A 40 -10.61 9.20 11.60
N LEU A 41 -11.60 9.84 12.23
CA LEU A 41 -11.37 10.89 13.23
C LEU A 41 -10.56 10.39 14.44
N ASN A 42 -10.69 9.12 14.84
CA ASN A 42 -9.92 8.55 15.94
C ASN A 42 -8.42 8.39 15.61
N TYR A 43 -8.07 8.23 14.33
CA TYR A 43 -6.68 8.13 13.89
C TYR A 43 -6.10 9.46 13.44
N LEU A 44 -6.94 10.43 13.13
CA LEU A 44 -6.51 11.77 12.70
C LEU A 44 -5.96 12.55 13.90
N PRO A 45 -4.67 12.94 13.94
CA PRO A 45 -4.10 13.72 15.05
C PRO A 45 -4.40 15.22 14.95
N LEU A 46 -5.62 15.58 14.51
CA LEU A 46 -6.11 16.93 14.32
C LEU A 46 -7.54 17.05 14.83
N GLU A 47 -7.83 18.16 15.51
CA GLU A 47 -9.16 18.49 16.02
C GLU A 47 -9.57 19.91 15.60
N ALA A 48 -10.87 20.22 15.70
CA ALA A 48 -11.37 21.57 15.55
C ALA A 48 -10.76 22.48 16.64
N GLY A 49 -10.26 23.64 16.24
CA GLY A 49 -9.48 24.57 17.08
C GLY A 49 -7.97 24.47 16.89
N ASP A 50 -7.48 23.43 16.24
CA ASP A 50 -6.06 23.25 15.94
C ASP A 50 -5.57 24.20 14.85
N GLU A 51 -4.29 24.57 14.92
CA GLU A 51 -3.59 25.24 13.84
C GLU A 51 -2.98 24.23 12.87
N LEU A 52 -3.39 24.26 11.62
CA LEU A 52 -2.81 23.39 10.58
C LEU A 52 -1.52 24.01 10.04
N THR A 53 -0.41 23.36 10.36
CA THR A 53 0.92 23.66 9.82
C THR A 53 1.35 22.60 8.83
N PRO A 54 2.34 22.84 7.95
CA PRO A 54 2.86 21.81 7.04
C PRO A 54 3.35 20.54 7.76
N ALA A 55 3.94 20.68 8.95
CA ALA A 55 4.38 19.53 9.74
C ALA A 55 3.18 18.69 10.21
N ARG A 56 2.16 19.31 10.80
CA ARG A 56 0.94 18.63 11.25
C ARG A 56 0.14 18.01 10.09
N THR A 57 0.20 18.65 8.91
CA THR A 57 -0.37 18.06 7.68
C THR A 57 0.31 16.74 7.35
N SER A 58 1.65 16.70 7.38
CA SER A 58 2.41 15.47 7.11
C SER A 58 2.12 14.40 8.15
N ASP A 59 2.13 14.75 9.43
CA ASP A 59 1.84 13.82 10.53
C ASP A 59 0.42 13.22 10.40
N ALA A 60 -0.55 14.04 10.01
CA ALA A 60 -1.94 13.60 9.83
C ALA A 60 -2.10 12.63 8.64
N VAL A 61 -1.44 12.93 7.52
CA VAL A 61 -1.42 12.04 6.35
C VAL A 61 -0.74 10.72 6.70
N GLU A 62 0.43 10.75 7.34
CA GLU A 62 1.17 9.56 7.76
C GLU A 62 0.34 8.70 8.72
N ALA A 63 -0.27 9.29 9.73
CA ALA A 63 -1.10 8.57 10.69
C ALA A 63 -2.28 7.84 10.04
N LEU A 64 -2.91 8.43 9.03
CA LEU A 64 -3.99 7.77 8.28
C LEU A 64 -3.46 6.69 7.34
N PHE A 65 -2.32 6.89 6.67
CA PHE A 65 -1.69 5.86 5.85
C PHE A 65 -1.24 4.64 6.66
N ASP A 66 -0.71 4.86 7.86
CA ASP A 66 -0.24 3.79 8.76
C ASP A 66 -1.35 2.85 9.23
N THR A 67 -2.62 3.29 9.14
CA THR A 67 -3.76 2.41 9.39
C THR A 67 -3.88 1.27 8.37
N GLY A 68 -3.32 1.44 7.17
CA GLY A 68 -3.47 0.51 6.05
C GLY A 68 -4.87 0.50 5.42
N PHE A 69 -5.74 1.42 5.78
CA PHE A 69 -7.13 1.47 5.29
C PHE A 69 -7.27 2.18 3.95
N PHE A 70 -6.30 3.01 3.56
CA PHE A 70 -6.42 3.94 2.44
C PHE A 70 -5.32 3.71 1.41
N ASP A 71 -5.68 3.83 0.14
CA ASP A 71 -4.75 3.86 -0.99
C ASP A 71 -4.26 5.29 -1.25
N ASP A 72 -5.10 6.30 -0.95
CA ASP A 72 -4.71 7.70 -1.00
C ASP A 72 -5.35 8.50 0.14
N VAL A 73 -4.64 9.53 0.59
CA VAL A 73 -5.08 10.48 1.62
C VAL A 73 -4.63 11.88 1.22
N SER A 74 -5.59 12.80 1.07
CA SER A 74 -5.34 14.19 0.76
C SER A 74 -6.01 15.11 1.77
N LEU A 75 -5.29 16.15 2.20
CA LEU A 75 -5.83 17.21 3.06
C LEU A 75 -6.04 18.48 2.24
N LEU A 76 -7.29 18.90 2.14
CA LEU A 76 -7.70 20.07 1.38
C LEU A 76 -8.28 21.13 2.32
N ARG A 77 -8.14 22.40 1.96
CA ARG A 77 -8.72 23.53 2.69
C ARG A 77 -9.90 24.11 1.92
N ASP A 78 -11.03 24.29 2.60
CA ASP A 78 -12.19 25.01 2.10
C ASP A 78 -12.61 26.06 3.15
N GLY A 79 -12.15 27.30 2.98
CA GLY A 79 -12.30 28.33 4.01
C GLY A 79 -11.55 27.97 5.29
N ASP A 80 -12.28 27.79 6.39
CA ASP A 80 -11.77 27.35 7.69
C ASP A 80 -12.12 25.88 7.99
N THR A 81 -12.63 25.16 6.99
CA THR A 81 -12.90 23.72 7.05
C THR A 81 -11.71 22.93 6.48
N LEU A 82 -11.25 21.93 7.23
CA LEU A 82 -10.33 20.91 6.75
C LEU A 82 -11.13 19.77 6.08
N ILE A 83 -10.88 19.52 4.81
CA ILE A 83 -11.44 18.36 4.10
C ILE A 83 -10.37 17.27 4.05
N VAL A 84 -10.65 16.14 4.67
CA VAL A 84 -9.86 14.92 4.59
C VAL A 84 -10.47 14.05 3.49
N GLU A 85 -9.84 14.04 2.32
CA GLU A 85 -10.26 13.20 1.19
C GLU A 85 -9.43 11.92 1.18
N VAL A 86 -10.12 10.78 1.19
CA VAL A 86 -9.49 9.46 1.26
C VAL A 86 -9.98 8.56 0.12
N ASP A 87 -9.11 7.66 -0.33
CA ASP A 87 -9.49 6.53 -1.20
C ASP A 87 -9.37 5.25 -0.37
N GLU A 88 -10.53 4.66 -0.04
CA GLU A 88 -10.58 3.51 0.86
C GLU A 88 -10.17 2.22 0.14
N ARG A 89 -9.16 1.51 0.67
CA ARG A 89 -8.77 0.19 0.14
C ARG A 89 -9.93 -0.80 0.17
N PRO A 90 -10.15 -1.55 -0.92
CA PRO A 90 -11.19 -2.56 -0.94
C PRO A 90 -10.89 -3.68 0.08
N ALA A 91 -11.92 -4.29 0.66
CA ALA A 91 -11.75 -5.47 1.49
C ALA A 91 -11.75 -6.74 0.66
N ILE A 92 -10.93 -7.70 1.05
CA ILE A 92 -10.93 -9.03 0.47
C ILE A 92 -12.21 -9.76 0.93
N ALA A 93 -13.11 -10.06 0.00
CA ALA A 93 -14.36 -10.76 0.29
C ALA A 93 -14.18 -12.29 0.30
N ARG A 94 -13.27 -12.79 -0.54
CA ARG A 94 -12.93 -14.22 -0.65
C ARG A 94 -11.60 -14.41 -1.34
N ILE A 95 -10.96 -15.54 -1.02
CA ILE A 95 -9.72 -15.98 -1.65
C ILE A 95 -9.93 -17.40 -2.17
N GLU A 96 -9.61 -17.63 -3.44
CA GLU A 96 -9.70 -18.92 -4.10
C GLU A 96 -8.31 -19.31 -4.63
N PHE A 97 -7.88 -20.53 -4.35
CA PHE A 97 -6.65 -21.12 -4.89
C PHE A 97 -7.00 -22.25 -5.85
N ILE A 98 -6.31 -22.32 -6.97
CA ILE A 98 -6.52 -23.34 -8.01
C ILE A 98 -5.17 -23.89 -8.44
N GLY A 99 -5.07 -25.21 -8.57
CA GLY A 99 -3.88 -25.89 -9.08
C GLY A 99 -2.79 -26.19 -8.04
N ASN A 100 -2.93 -25.73 -6.81
CA ASN A 100 -1.99 -25.90 -5.69
C ASN A 100 -2.07 -27.31 -5.07
N SER A 101 -1.56 -28.34 -5.74
CA SER A 101 -1.64 -29.73 -5.28
C SER A 101 -0.64 -30.06 -4.18
N GLN A 102 0.53 -29.40 -4.17
CA GLN A 102 1.63 -29.66 -3.22
C GLN A 102 1.47 -28.92 -1.89
N ILE A 103 0.87 -27.74 -1.93
CA ILE A 103 0.61 -26.94 -0.73
C ILE A 103 -0.90 -26.83 -0.57
N ASP A 104 -1.41 -27.28 0.56
CA ASP A 104 -2.85 -27.26 0.87
C ASP A 104 -3.40 -25.84 0.86
N SER A 105 -4.61 -25.66 0.27
CA SER A 105 -5.25 -24.34 0.14
C SER A 105 -5.54 -23.69 1.48
N GLU A 106 -5.82 -24.45 2.55
CA GLU A 106 -6.04 -23.91 3.88
C GLU A 106 -4.76 -23.30 4.45
N ARG A 107 -3.63 -24.02 4.27
CA ARG A 107 -2.31 -23.52 4.69
C ARG A 107 -1.92 -22.25 3.93
N LEU A 108 -2.23 -22.17 2.63
CA LEU A 108 -2.02 -20.94 1.85
C LEU A 108 -2.89 -19.80 2.36
N ARG A 109 -4.15 -20.08 2.67
CA ARG A 109 -5.10 -19.09 3.22
C ARG A 109 -4.66 -18.58 4.58
N GLU A 110 -4.19 -19.46 5.47
CA GLU A 110 -3.63 -19.09 6.77
C GLU A 110 -2.37 -18.21 6.59
N GLY A 111 -1.48 -18.57 5.67
CA GLY A 111 -0.28 -17.80 5.33
C GLY A 111 -0.61 -16.39 4.84
N LEU A 112 -1.55 -16.25 3.90
CA LEU A 112 -2.02 -14.95 3.42
C LEU A 112 -2.65 -14.13 4.55
N SER A 113 -3.50 -14.74 5.35
CA SER A 113 -4.16 -14.08 6.48
C SER A 113 -3.15 -13.57 7.52
N GLY A 114 -2.16 -14.40 7.84
CA GLY A 114 -1.06 -14.03 8.74
C GLY A 114 -0.18 -12.91 8.21
N ALA A 115 -0.06 -12.79 6.88
CA ALA A 115 0.68 -11.71 6.22
C ALA A 115 -0.14 -10.42 6.04
N GLY A 116 -1.44 -10.41 6.35
CA GLY A 116 -2.30 -9.23 6.23
C GLY A 116 -3.18 -9.19 4.98
N LEU A 117 -3.31 -10.31 4.22
CA LEU A 117 -4.17 -10.45 3.05
C LEU A 117 -5.27 -11.51 3.24
N GLY A 118 -5.85 -11.61 4.42
CA GLY A 118 -6.97 -12.51 4.71
C GLY A 118 -8.33 -11.96 4.29
N GLU A 119 -9.34 -12.84 4.27
CA GLU A 119 -10.72 -12.42 4.06
C GLU A 119 -11.16 -11.43 5.15
N GLY A 120 -11.78 -10.33 4.75
CA GLY A 120 -12.16 -9.22 5.62
C GLY A 120 -11.07 -8.16 5.84
N GLN A 121 -9.82 -8.44 5.49
CA GLN A 121 -8.72 -7.48 5.56
C GLN A 121 -8.70 -6.56 4.33
N SER A 122 -8.02 -5.41 4.44
CA SER A 122 -7.80 -4.50 3.31
C SER A 122 -6.87 -5.13 2.27
N PHE A 123 -7.22 -5.00 1.00
CA PHE A 123 -6.40 -5.49 -0.09
C PHE A 123 -5.22 -4.54 -0.35
N ASP A 124 -4.02 -5.08 -0.34
CA ASP A 124 -2.78 -4.38 -0.66
C ASP A 124 -2.07 -5.07 -1.83
N ARG A 125 -2.04 -4.43 -3.00
CA ARG A 125 -1.44 -5.00 -4.22
C ARG A 125 0.08 -5.22 -4.11
N PRO A 126 0.89 -4.26 -3.58
CA PRO A 126 2.31 -4.50 -3.32
C PRO A 126 2.58 -5.70 -2.41
N LEU A 127 1.75 -5.88 -1.38
CA LEU A 127 1.85 -7.01 -0.46
C LEU A 127 1.54 -8.33 -1.17
N LEU A 128 0.49 -8.38 -2.00
CA LEU A 128 0.16 -9.55 -2.83
C LEU A 128 1.36 -9.93 -3.71
N ALA A 129 1.91 -9.00 -4.47
CA ALA A 129 3.07 -9.26 -5.35
C ALA A 129 4.32 -9.73 -4.59
N ARG A 130 4.49 -9.37 -3.32
CA ARG A 130 5.56 -9.90 -2.48
C ARG A 130 5.28 -11.35 -2.08
N ILE A 131 4.06 -11.65 -1.68
CA ILE A 131 3.66 -12.99 -1.25
C ILE A 131 3.73 -13.98 -2.42
N GLU A 132 3.33 -13.59 -3.64
CA GLU A 132 3.48 -14.40 -4.84
C GLU A 132 4.93 -14.85 -5.02
N ARG A 133 5.90 -13.93 -4.95
CA ARG A 133 7.33 -14.28 -5.04
C ARG A 133 7.82 -15.17 -3.90
N GLU A 134 7.31 -14.98 -2.68
CA GLU A 134 7.65 -15.85 -1.54
C GLU A 134 7.09 -17.25 -1.74
N LEU A 135 5.90 -17.37 -2.33
CA LEU A 135 5.27 -18.64 -2.65
C LEU A 135 6.03 -19.37 -3.77
N GLU A 136 6.44 -18.68 -4.84
CA GLU A 136 7.31 -19.24 -5.88
C GLU A 136 8.61 -19.82 -5.27
N GLN A 137 9.23 -19.12 -4.34
CA GLN A 137 10.44 -19.62 -3.67
C GLN A 137 10.16 -20.86 -2.82
N GLN A 138 8.99 -20.99 -2.22
CA GLN A 138 8.60 -22.21 -1.50
C GLN A 138 8.45 -23.38 -2.45
N TYR A 139 7.85 -23.20 -3.62
CA TYR A 139 7.77 -24.23 -4.66
C TYR A 139 9.16 -24.62 -5.20
N PHE A 140 10.04 -23.66 -5.41
CA PHE A 140 11.44 -23.95 -5.78
C PHE A 140 12.16 -24.80 -4.73
N ALA A 141 11.94 -24.53 -3.44
CA ALA A 141 12.49 -25.33 -2.36
C ALA A 141 11.94 -26.77 -2.34
N LEU A 142 10.73 -26.99 -2.87
CA LEU A 142 10.12 -28.30 -3.06
C LEU A 142 10.56 -29.00 -4.36
N GLY A 143 11.37 -28.32 -5.20
CA GLY A 143 11.88 -28.85 -6.46
C GLY A 143 11.01 -28.54 -7.69
N TYR A 144 10.01 -27.67 -7.58
CA TYR A 144 9.15 -27.21 -8.68
C TYR A 144 9.71 -25.93 -9.27
N TYR A 145 10.64 -26.04 -10.22
CA TYR A 145 11.34 -24.88 -10.79
C TYR A 145 10.59 -24.20 -11.94
N ASP A 146 9.59 -24.87 -12.51
CA ASP A 146 8.73 -24.37 -13.60
C ASP A 146 7.38 -23.86 -13.07
N VAL A 147 7.27 -23.61 -11.75
CA VAL A 147 6.03 -23.07 -11.17
C VAL A 147 5.73 -21.69 -11.72
N ASP A 148 4.49 -21.44 -12.09
CA ASP A 148 3.94 -20.14 -12.42
C ASP A 148 2.75 -19.81 -11.51
N ILE A 149 2.70 -18.59 -10.98
CA ILE A 149 1.68 -18.15 -10.03
C ILE A 149 1.10 -16.84 -10.51
N GLU A 150 -0.16 -16.87 -10.91
CA GLU A 150 -0.89 -15.69 -11.34
C GLU A 150 -2.06 -15.37 -10.41
N SER A 151 -2.17 -14.11 -10.00
CA SER A 151 -3.31 -13.64 -9.20
C SER A 151 -4.23 -12.73 -10.01
N THR A 152 -5.52 -13.03 -9.94
CA THR A 152 -6.59 -12.21 -10.52
C THR A 152 -7.40 -11.55 -9.43
N VAL A 153 -7.46 -10.21 -9.45
CA VAL A 153 -8.26 -9.39 -8.53
C VAL A 153 -9.50 -8.90 -9.26
N SER A 154 -10.67 -9.32 -8.80
CA SER A 154 -11.95 -8.94 -9.39
C SER A 154 -12.74 -8.04 -8.45
N PRO A 155 -13.17 -6.84 -8.91
CA PRO A 155 -13.94 -5.92 -8.08
C PRO A 155 -15.35 -6.48 -7.79
N LEU A 156 -15.82 -6.24 -6.58
CA LEU A 156 -17.14 -6.61 -6.10
C LEU A 156 -17.87 -5.37 -5.54
N PRO A 157 -19.20 -5.38 -5.46
CA PRO A 157 -19.97 -4.29 -4.86
C PRO A 157 -19.52 -3.97 -3.42
N ARG A 158 -19.73 -2.72 -2.98
CA ARG A 158 -19.41 -2.21 -1.65
C ARG A 158 -17.92 -2.23 -1.34
N ASN A 159 -17.11 -1.71 -2.24
CA ASN A 159 -15.67 -1.59 -2.12
C ASN A 159 -14.99 -2.88 -1.60
N ARG A 160 -15.24 -3.99 -2.32
CA ARG A 160 -14.67 -5.31 -2.03
C ARG A 160 -14.01 -5.90 -3.27
N VAL A 161 -13.12 -6.87 -3.04
CA VAL A 161 -12.50 -7.63 -4.12
C VAL A 161 -12.58 -9.13 -3.84
N SER A 162 -12.59 -9.91 -4.91
CA SER A 162 -12.32 -11.34 -4.89
C SER A 162 -10.92 -11.57 -5.43
N LEU A 163 -10.11 -12.30 -4.69
CA LEU A 163 -8.77 -12.72 -5.07
C LEU A 163 -8.83 -14.19 -5.52
N ARG A 164 -8.34 -14.45 -6.74
CA ARG A 164 -8.12 -15.80 -7.26
C ARG A 164 -6.63 -15.96 -7.55
N VAL A 165 -6.04 -17.03 -7.04
CA VAL A 165 -4.63 -17.39 -7.23
C VAL A 165 -4.58 -18.70 -7.99
N ASP A 166 -4.14 -18.63 -9.23
CA ASP A 166 -3.92 -19.78 -10.10
C ASP A 166 -2.45 -20.19 -9.99
N VAL A 167 -2.21 -21.48 -9.67
CA VAL A 167 -0.87 -22.06 -9.50
C VAL A 167 -0.68 -23.16 -10.52
N GLU A 168 0.24 -22.95 -11.46
CA GLU A 168 0.70 -23.97 -12.39
C GLU A 168 2.01 -24.55 -11.85
N GLU A 169 1.95 -25.68 -11.13
CA GLU A 169 3.10 -26.23 -10.39
C GLU A 169 4.23 -26.75 -11.29
N GLY A 170 3.92 -27.14 -12.51
CA GLY A 170 4.86 -27.82 -13.40
C GLY A 170 5.25 -29.23 -12.91
N GLU A 171 6.35 -29.79 -13.43
CA GLU A 171 6.88 -31.09 -13.02
C GLU A 171 8.00 -30.92 -11.97
N PRO A 172 8.07 -31.79 -10.95
CA PRO A 172 9.17 -31.76 -9.99
C PRO A 172 10.49 -32.13 -10.65
N ALA A 173 11.56 -31.42 -10.28
CA ALA A 173 12.90 -31.69 -10.75
C ALA A 173 13.37 -33.10 -10.34
N SER A 174 13.98 -33.82 -11.27
CA SER A 174 14.57 -35.14 -11.02
C SER A 174 16.06 -35.17 -11.36
N VAL A 175 16.86 -35.86 -10.54
CA VAL A 175 18.27 -36.08 -10.82
C VAL A 175 18.41 -37.23 -11.85
N GLN A 176 18.75 -36.86 -13.10
CA GLN A 176 18.91 -37.85 -14.19
C GLN A 176 20.23 -38.59 -14.15
N GLY A 177 21.25 -38.11 -13.45
CA GLY A 177 22.53 -38.78 -13.34
C GLY A 177 23.53 -38.03 -12.45
N ILE A 178 24.40 -38.80 -11.81
CA ILE A 178 25.49 -38.25 -11.01
C ILE A 178 26.81 -38.78 -11.60
N HIS A 179 27.68 -37.88 -12.06
CA HIS A 179 28.99 -38.24 -12.59
C HIS A 179 30.09 -37.84 -11.59
N PHE A 180 30.86 -38.82 -11.15
CA PHE A 180 32.01 -38.58 -10.28
C PHE A 180 33.27 -38.37 -11.13
N ILE A 181 33.93 -37.22 -11.02
CA ILE A 181 35.17 -36.92 -11.71
C ILE A 181 36.29 -36.86 -10.70
N GLY A 182 37.43 -37.52 -11.02
CA GLY A 182 38.63 -37.47 -10.16
C GLY A 182 38.66 -38.45 -9.00
N ASN A 183 37.73 -39.39 -8.94
CA ASN A 183 37.77 -40.53 -8.00
C ASN A 183 38.93 -41.46 -8.35
N ARG A 184 39.95 -41.53 -7.49
CA ARG A 184 41.12 -42.44 -7.61
C ARG A 184 41.18 -43.53 -6.54
N ALA A 185 40.27 -43.50 -5.59
CA ALA A 185 40.28 -44.38 -4.43
C ALA A 185 39.31 -45.59 -4.55
N PHE A 186 38.30 -45.53 -5.44
CA PHE A 186 37.32 -46.58 -5.64
C PHE A 186 36.99 -46.70 -7.15
N ASP A 187 37.07 -47.90 -7.69
CA ASP A 187 36.58 -48.27 -9.05
C ASP A 187 35.11 -48.60 -9.01
#